data_b869664150afe06d2a8a722dd7853221
#
_entry.id   b869664150afe06d2a8a722dd7853221
#
_cell.length_a   1.000
_cell.length_b   1.000
_cell.length_c   1.000
_cell.angle_alpha   90.00
_cell.angle_beta   90.00
_cell.angle_gamma   90.00
#
_symmetry.space_group_name_H-M   'P 1'
#
loop_
_entity.id
_entity.type
_entity.pdbx_description
1 polymer ?
#
loop_
_entity_poly.entity_id
_entity_poly.type
_entity_poly.pdbx_seq_one_letter_code
_entity_poly.pdbx_strand_id
1 'polypeptide(L)'
;MRILLLCHAFNSLSQRLYSELGARGHQLSIEFDIADAVAEEAVALFRPGLIIAPYLRRSLPASIWQAHTCLIVHPGIVGDRGPSALDWAIQEGEADWGVTVLQATGELDGGPVWASERFAMRVARKSSLYRHEVTEAATRAVLRAVERFAAGTFLPIPVDPADAGVRGSPRPLITQPDRAIDWQRDPAAAILARLNAGDGFPGVAGELFGEPCRLFDAWPEDGLRGSVPGAVIAWRETAILRATVDGALWIGHLRRSEPAASFKLPAAQVFAAQLAGIPEAPLASFFPATGATWQDIWYEEAGAVGFLHFEFYNGAMSTRQCQRLLAAWRWATQRPVSVVVLMGGRDYWSNGIHLHSIEAADSPADESWANINAIDDLAEAIIRSEHQLTVAALQGNCGAGGCFLARAADVVWARAGVLLNPHYRNMGNLFGSEYWTYLLPARVGVDGAQEIMRRRLPMSAAAGVAAGLVDA
;
A
#
# COMPACT_ATOMS: atom_id res chain seq x y z
N MET A 1 29.37 -0.04 -4.04
CA MET A 1 29.45 1.19 -4.85
C MET A 1 28.56 2.28 -4.26
N ARG A 2 28.66 3.52 -4.77
CA ARG A 2 27.78 4.64 -4.39
C ARG A 2 26.60 4.66 -5.35
N ILE A 3 25.37 4.55 -4.84
CA ILE A 3 24.13 4.54 -5.64
C ILE A 3 23.21 5.65 -5.14
N LEU A 4 22.78 6.52 -6.06
CA LEU A 4 21.78 7.55 -5.79
C LEU A 4 20.40 7.00 -6.18
N LEU A 5 19.46 6.96 -5.24
CA LEU A 5 18.05 6.74 -5.51
C LEU A 5 17.40 8.11 -5.78
N LEU A 6 17.06 8.39 -7.03
CA LEU A 6 16.34 9.59 -7.41
C LEU A 6 14.88 9.26 -7.62
N CYS A 7 13.99 9.81 -6.78
CA CYS A 7 12.59 9.41 -6.76
C CYS A 7 11.66 10.61 -6.48
N HIS A 8 10.41 10.51 -6.96
CA HIS A 8 9.37 11.51 -6.66
C HIS A 8 8.87 11.42 -5.22
N ALA A 9 8.85 10.22 -4.66
CA ALA A 9 8.47 9.95 -3.28
C ALA A 9 9.23 8.73 -2.77
N PHE A 10 9.56 8.72 -1.50
CA PHE A 10 10.16 7.57 -0.83
C PHE A 10 9.07 6.55 -0.48
N ASN A 11 8.45 6.00 -1.55
CA ASN A 11 7.35 5.04 -1.48
C ASN A 11 7.84 3.63 -1.13
N SER A 12 6.92 2.64 -1.07
CA SER A 12 7.24 1.25 -0.68
C SER A 12 8.35 0.63 -1.53
N LEU A 13 8.36 0.84 -2.85
CA LEU A 13 9.41 0.35 -3.75
C LEU A 13 10.75 1.02 -3.47
N SER A 14 10.77 2.35 -3.36
CA SER A 14 11.99 3.11 -3.06
C SER A 14 12.59 2.71 -1.70
N GLN A 15 11.74 2.53 -0.68
CA GLN A 15 12.15 2.05 0.64
C GLN A 15 12.69 0.61 0.58
N ARG A 16 12.04 -0.27 -0.20
CA ARG A 16 12.49 -1.65 -0.36
C ARG A 16 13.86 -1.70 -1.02
N LEU A 17 14.06 -0.97 -2.12
CA LEU A 17 15.36 -0.90 -2.81
C LEU A 17 16.46 -0.29 -1.93
N TYR A 18 16.13 0.75 -1.16
CA TYR A 18 17.06 1.32 -0.18
C TYR A 18 17.53 0.26 0.81
N SER A 19 16.61 -0.50 1.39
CA SER A 19 16.93 -1.54 2.37
C SER A 19 17.75 -2.68 1.76
N GLU A 20 17.35 -3.18 0.58
CA GLU A 20 18.00 -4.31 -0.10
C GLU A 20 19.40 -3.99 -0.60
N LEU A 21 19.59 -2.81 -1.18
CA LEU A 21 20.90 -2.36 -1.68
C LEU A 21 21.83 -2.04 -0.51
N GLY A 22 21.32 -1.43 0.56
CA GLY A 22 22.09 -1.19 1.78
C GLY A 22 22.59 -2.47 2.43
N ALA A 23 21.75 -3.50 2.51
CA ALA A 23 22.10 -4.83 3.04
C ALA A 23 23.22 -5.51 2.22
N ARG A 24 23.39 -5.15 0.94
CA ARG A 24 24.47 -5.63 0.06
C ARG A 24 25.73 -4.78 0.11
N GLY A 25 25.81 -3.84 1.06
CA GLY A 25 27.00 -3.02 1.29
C GLY A 25 27.17 -1.86 0.31
N HIS A 26 26.11 -1.44 -0.39
CA HIS A 26 26.18 -0.23 -1.20
C HIS A 26 26.01 1.02 -0.31
N GLN A 27 26.74 2.08 -0.64
CA GLN A 27 26.54 3.40 -0.04
C GLN A 27 25.41 4.10 -0.78
N LEU A 28 24.35 4.48 -0.05
CA LEU A 28 23.12 5.00 -0.65
C LEU A 28 22.88 6.45 -0.26
N SER A 29 22.35 7.22 -1.20
CA SER A 29 21.70 8.50 -0.96
C SER A 29 20.33 8.50 -1.63
N ILE A 30 19.43 9.33 -1.11
CA ILE A 30 18.07 9.52 -1.64
C ILE A 30 17.94 10.99 -1.98
N GLU A 31 17.43 11.30 -3.18
CA GLU A 31 17.05 12.64 -3.56
C GLU A 31 15.68 12.64 -4.23
N PHE A 32 14.96 13.74 -4.08
CA PHE A 32 13.64 13.91 -4.66
C PHE A 32 13.68 14.72 -5.96
N ASP A 33 12.91 14.33 -6.96
CA ASP A 33 12.81 14.96 -8.28
C ASP A 33 12.01 16.28 -8.26
N ILE A 34 12.24 17.14 -7.27
CA ILE A 34 11.47 18.39 -7.08
C ILE A 34 11.86 19.48 -8.10
N ALA A 35 13.12 19.53 -8.49
CA ALA A 35 13.65 20.43 -9.51
C ALA A 35 14.93 19.86 -10.12
N ASP A 36 15.21 20.21 -11.38
CA ASP A 36 16.42 19.75 -12.09
C ASP A 36 17.70 20.15 -11.36
N ALA A 37 17.79 21.42 -10.92
CA ALA A 37 18.96 21.91 -10.18
C ALA A 37 19.21 21.14 -8.86
N VAL A 38 18.16 20.67 -8.17
CA VAL A 38 18.30 19.87 -6.95
C VAL A 38 18.87 18.50 -7.27
N ALA A 39 18.39 17.85 -8.33
CA ALA A 39 18.90 16.57 -8.78
C ALA A 39 20.37 16.68 -9.23
N GLU A 40 20.74 17.74 -9.98
CA GLU A 40 22.10 18.01 -10.42
C GLU A 40 23.04 18.28 -9.24
N GLU A 41 22.62 19.07 -8.25
CA GLU A 41 23.38 19.31 -7.03
C GLU A 41 23.60 18.02 -6.24
N ALA A 42 22.58 17.20 -6.08
CA ALA A 42 22.68 15.91 -5.38
C ALA A 42 23.70 14.99 -6.08
N VAL A 43 23.68 14.92 -7.41
CA VAL A 43 24.66 14.15 -8.20
C VAL A 43 26.08 14.70 -7.99
N ALA A 44 26.27 16.04 -8.05
CA ALA A 44 27.55 16.68 -7.87
C ALA A 44 28.15 16.45 -6.48
N LEU A 45 27.31 16.52 -5.43
CA LEU A 45 27.74 16.33 -4.04
C LEU A 45 27.98 14.85 -3.71
N PHE A 46 27.04 13.98 -4.08
CA PHE A 46 27.13 12.56 -3.75
C PHE A 46 28.08 11.79 -4.68
N ARG A 47 28.30 12.22 -5.93
CA ARG A 47 29.15 11.56 -6.95
C ARG A 47 28.83 10.07 -7.08
N PRO A 48 27.60 9.71 -7.48
CA PRO A 48 27.20 8.30 -7.60
C PRO A 48 27.94 7.60 -8.74
N GLY A 49 28.25 6.32 -8.55
CA GLY A 49 28.67 5.44 -9.64
C GLY A 49 27.50 4.92 -10.46
N LEU A 50 26.31 4.93 -9.88
CA LEU A 50 25.06 4.51 -10.52
C LEU A 50 23.90 5.31 -9.96
N ILE A 51 22.96 5.70 -10.82
CA ILE A 51 21.69 6.33 -10.43
C ILE A 51 20.56 5.36 -10.72
N ILE A 52 19.65 5.17 -9.77
CA ILE A 52 18.44 4.35 -9.94
C ILE A 52 17.23 5.23 -9.66
N ALA A 53 16.29 5.22 -10.58
CA ALA A 53 15.04 5.96 -10.50
C ALA A 53 13.85 4.99 -10.34
N PRO A 54 13.49 4.62 -9.10
CA PRO A 54 12.43 3.63 -8.85
C PRO A 54 11.03 4.18 -9.07
N TYR A 55 10.86 5.50 -8.97
CA TYR A 55 9.58 6.15 -9.17
C TYR A 55 9.78 7.63 -9.50
N LEU A 56 9.49 8.04 -10.71
CA LEU A 56 9.58 9.43 -11.16
C LEU A 56 8.21 9.93 -11.65
N ARG A 57 8.03 11.25 -11.57
CA ARG A 57 6.97 11.99 -12.27
C ARG A 57 7.53 13.02 -13.22
N ARG A 58 8.79 13.33 -13.11
CA ARG A 58 9.54 14.25 -13.99
C ARG A 58 10.57 13.46 -14.78
N SER A 59 10.87 13.91 -15.98
CA SER A 59 12.00 13.38 -16.76
C SER A 59 13.32 13.68 -16.08
N LEU A 60 14.28 12.78 -16.19
CA LEU A 60 15.64 13.03 -15.76
C LEU A 60 16.27 14.13 -16.62
N PRO A 61 17.00 15.11 -16.02
CA PRO A 61 17.75 16.10 -16.76
C PRO A 61 18.78 15.45 -17.71
N ALA A 62 18.91 16.02 -18.92
CA ALA A 62 19.85 15.51 -19.91
C ALA A 62 21.31 15.57 -19.41
N SER A 63 21.65 16.59 -18.64
CA SER A 63 22.95 16.76 -17.96
C SER A 63 23.32 15.56 -17.08
N ILE A 64 22.30 14.88 -16.49
CA ILE A 64 22.52 13.72 -15.62
C ILE A 64 22.64 12.43 -16.44
N TRP A 65 21.62 12.09 -17.27
CA TRP A 65 21.64 10.79 -17.96
C TRP A 65 22.65 10.69 -19.09
N GLN A 66 23.16 11.80 -19.63
CA GLN A 66 24.26 11.79 -20.59
C GLN A 66 25.62 11.56 -19.92
N ALA A 67 25.80 11.98 -18.67
CA ALA A 67 27.04 11.86 -17.93
C ALA A 67 27.14 10.62 -17.03
N HIS A 68 25.98 10.04 -16.66
CA HIS A 68 25.87 8.92 -15.71
C HIS A 68 24.97 7.81 -16.24
N THR A 69 25.28 6.56 -15.89
CA THR A 69 24.33 5.46 -16.10
C THR A 69 23.15 5.64 -15.13
N CYS A 70 21.95 5.86 -15.70
CA CYS A 70 20.71 6.02 -14.95
C CYS A 70 19.77 4.88 -15.30
N LEU A 71 19.31 4.13 -14.31
CA LEU A 71 18.38 3.02 -14.45
C LEU A 71 16.97 3.47 -14.07
N ILE A 72 16.03 3.41 -15.01
CA ILE A 72 14.62 3.65 -14.79
C ILE A 72 13.93 2.34 -14.47
N VAL A 73 13.13 2.29 -13.40
CA VAL A 73 12.31 1.14 -13.07
C VAL A 73 10.90 1.38 -13.60
N HIS A 74 10.61 0.82 -14.78
CA HIS A 74 9.33 0.97 -15.45
C HIS A 74 8.40 -0.19 -15.06
N PRO A 75 7.18 0.07 -14.52
CA PRO A 75 6.21 -0.96 -14.14
C PRO A 75 5.43 -1.49 -15.35
N GLY A 76 6.15 -1.87 -16.39
CA GLY A 76 5.67 -2.38 -17.67
C GLY A 76 6.53 -3.52 -18.19
N ILE A 77 5.95 -4.34 -19.06
CA ILE A 77 6.66 -5.39 -19.78
C ILE A 77 7.63 -4.78 -20.80
N VAL A 78 8.58 -5.58 -21.30
CA VAL A 78 9.52 -5.11 -22.34
C VAL A 78 8.76 -4.57 -23.54
N GLY A 79 9.09 -3.35 -23.95
CA GLY A 79 8.46 -2.63 -25.05
C GLY A 79 7.28 -1.74 -24.64
N ASP A 80 6.73 -1.91 -23.43
CA ASP A 80 5.75 -0.96 -22.89
C ASP A 80 6.43 0.36 -22.55
N ARG A 81 5.76 1.47 -22.87
CA ARG A 81 6.27 2.84 -22.68
C ARG A 81 5.13 3.75 -22.24
N GLY A 82 5.44 4.66 -21.34
CA GLY A 82 4.49 5.71 -20.93
C GLY A 82 4.11 5.65 -19.46
N PRO A 83 3.47 6.72 -18.96
CA PRO A 83 3.36 6.97 -17.53
C PRO A 83 2.25 6.17 -16.82
N SER A 84 1.44 5.38 -17.54
CA SER A 84 0.26 4.71 -17.00
C SER A 84 0.22 3.20 -17.33
N ALA A 85 1.40 2.58 -17.46
CA ALA A 85 1.53 1.16 -17.84
C ALA A 85 0.65 0.20 -17.02
N LEU A 86 0.72 0.29 -15.69
CA LEU A 86 -0.05 -0.58 -14.80
C LEU A 86 -1.56 -0.24 -14.82
N ASP A 87 -1.93 1.02 -15.01
CA ASP A 87 -3.34 1.44 -15.12
C ASP A 87 -3.99 0.78 -16.35
N TRP A 88 -3.33 0.81 -17.50
CA TRP A 88 -3.79 0.19 -18.73
C TRP A 88 -3.87 -1.32 -18.59
N ALA A 89 -2.83 -1.96 -18.04
CA ALA A 89 -2.81 -3.40 -17.84
C ALA A 89 -3.98 -3.91 -16.97
N ILE A 90 -4.32 -3.19 -15.90
CA ILE A 90 -5.46 -3.53 -15.04
C ILE A 90 -6.78 -3.33 -15.80
N GLN A 91 -6.93 -2.22 -16.50
CA GLN A 91 -8.19 -1.88 -17.18
C GLN A 91 -8.47 -2.78 -18.37
N GLU A 92 -7.43 -3.28 -19.04
CA GLU A 92 -7.51 -4.21 -20.15
C GLU A 92 -7.57 -5.68 -19.70
N GLY A 93 -7.42 -5.94 -18.40
CA GLY A 93 -7.52 -7.29 -17.84
C GLY A 93 -6.35 -8.20 -18.23
N GLU A 94 -5.14 -7.65 -18.35
CA GLU A 94 -3.94 -8.44 -18.63
C GLU A 94 -3.74 -9.54 -17.58
N ALA A 95 -3.57 -10.77 -18.04
CA ALA A 95 -3.40 -11.93 -17.16
C ALA A 95 -1.99 -12.02 -16.55
N ASP A 96 -1.00 -11.48 -17.25
CA ASP A 96 0.38 -11.36 -16.79
C ASP A 96 0.98 -10.01 -17.18
N TRP A 97 1.83 -9.48 -16.33
CA TRP A 97 2.49 -8.20 -16.53
C TRP A 97 3.97 -8.27 -16.12
N GLY A 98 4.64 -7.12 -15.98
CA GLY A 98 6.05 -7.15 -15.63
C GLY A 98 6.62 -5.81 -15.20
N VAL A 99 7.90 -5.83 -14.89
CA VAL A 99 8.75 -4.67 -14.63
C VAL A 99 9.97 -4.76 -15.52
N THR A 100 10.34 -3.64 -16.13
CA THR A 100 11.54 -3.51 -16.95
C THR A 100 12.45 -2.44 -16.34
N VAL A 101 13.73 -2.78 -16.15
CA VAL A 101 14.78 -1.85 -15.76
C VAL A 101 15.50 -1.40 -17.02
N LEU A 102 15.32 -0.14 -17.38
CA LEU A 102 15.80 0.50 -18.59
C LEU A 102 16.92 1.49 -18.29
N GLN A 103 17.86 1.67 -19.19
CA GLN A 103 18.77 2.80 -19.15
C GLN A 103 18.06 4.07 -19.63
N ALA A 104 18.18 5.14 -18.90
CA ALA A 104 17.64 6.43 -19.33
C ALA A 104 18.33 6.91 -20.61
N THR A 105 17.51 7.41 -21.54
CA THR A 105 17.93 8.05 -22.80
C THR A 105 17.04 9.28 -23.06
N GLY A 106 17.19 9.91 -24.20
CA GLY A 106 16.30 11.00 -24.62
C GLY A 106 14.88 10.55 -24.98
N GLU A 107 14.64 9.24 -25.07
CA GLU A 107 13.31 8.66 -25.36
C GLU A 107 12.68 8.12 -24.09
N LEU A 108 11.43 8.51 -23.80
CA LEU A 108 10.70 8.05 -22.61
C LEU A 108 10.50 6.53 -22.65
N ASP A 109 10.99 5.85 -21.62
CA ASP A 109 10.93 4.39 -21.45
C ASP A 109 11.40 3.59 -22.67
N GLY A 110 12.22 4.21 -23.55
CA GLY A 110 12.72 3.65 -24.81
C GLY A 110 14.15 3.15 -24.79
N GLY A 111 14.83 3.24 -23.66
CA GLY A 111 16.24 2.86 -23.55
C GLY A 111 16.48 1.35 -23.52
N PRO A 112 17.75 0.92 -23.64
CA PRO A 112 18.10 -0.50 -23.61
C PRO A 112 17.86 -1.12 -22.24
N VAL A 113 17.51 -2.41 -22.25
CA VAL A 113 17.06 -3.20 -21.09
C VAL A 113 18.26 -3.74 -20.32
N TRP A 114 18.34 -3.45 -19.05
CA TRP A 114 19.28 -4.05 -18.10
C TRP A 114 18.73 -5.34 -17.48
N ALA A 115 17.45 -5.39 -17.13
CA ALA A 115 16.78 -6.56 -16.61
C ALA A 115 15.26 -6.42 -16.75
N SER A 116 14.55 -7.53 -16.76
CA SER A 116 13.10 -7.55 -16.69
C SER A 116 12.61 -8.74 -15.88
N GLU A 117 11.45 -8.61 -15.26
CA GLU A 117 10.75 -9.66 -14.50
C GLU A 117 9.27 -9.66 -14.84
N ARG A 118 8.66 -10.84 -14.92
CA ARG A 118 7.22 -11.00 -15.15
C ARG A 118 6.53 -11.53 -13.91
N PHE A 119 5.24 -11.28 -13.79
CA PHE A 119 4.38 -11.79 -12.72
C PHE A 119 2.95 -11.98 -13.21
N ALA A 120 2.23 -12.91 -12.57
CA ALA A 120 0.79 -13.09 -12.82
C ALA A 120 0.01 -11.91 -12.18
N MET A 121 -0.93 -11.36 -12.95
CA MET A 121 -1.80 -10.27 -12.48
C MET A 121 -2.95 -10.83 -11.66
N ARG A 122 -3.13 -10.31 -10.44
CA ARG A 122 -4.35 -10.50 -9.65
C ARG A 122 -5.41 -9.48 -10.07
N VAL A 123 -6.68 -9.84 -9.94
CA VAL A 123 -7.75 -8.84 -9.92
C VAL A 123 -7.68 -8.11 -8.58
N ALA A 124 -7.07 -6.94 -8.57
CA ALA A 124 -6.82 -6.16 -7.36
C ALA A 124 -6.60 -4.68 -7.68
N ARG A 125 -6.69 -3.87 -6.65
CA ARG A 125 -6.37 -2.44 -6.71
C ARG A 125 -4.94 -2.20 -7.20
N LYS A 126 -4.73 -1.19 -8.04
CA LYS A 126 -3.40 -0.79 -8.52
C LYS A 126 -2.41 -0.59 -7.37
N SER A 127 -2.86 0.04 -6.31
CA SER A 127 -2.03 0.28 -5.11
C SER A 127 -1.56 -1.03 -4.47
N SER A 128 -2.39 -2.07 -4.45
CA SER A 128 -2.02 -3.41 -3.96
C SER A 128 -1.02 -4.11 -4.88
N LEU A 129 -1.30 -4.15 -6.19
CA LEU A 129 -0.38 -4.73 -7.18
C LEU A 129 0.99 -4.05 -7.15
N TYR A 130 1.02 -2.72 -7.02
CA TYR A 130 2.27 -1.98 -6.95
C TYR A 130 3.09 -2.32 -5.69
N ARG A 131 2.43 -2.50 -4.54
CA ARG A 131 3.12 -2.86 -3.28
C ARG A 131 3.64 -4.28 -3.25
N HIS A 132 3.04 -5.19 -4.01
CA HIS A 132 3.40 -6.61 -4.03
C HIS A 132 4.09 -7.01 -5.32
N GLU A 133 3.34 -7.37 -6.33
CA GLU A 133 3.85 -7.98 -7.56
C GLU A 133 4.89 -7.08 -8.24
N VAL A 134 4.56 -5.79 -8.39
CA VAL A 134 5.49 -4.81 -8.99
C VAL A 134 6.73 -4.62 -8.11
N THR A 135 6.56 -4.41 -6.80
CA THR A 135 7.69 -4.20 -5.89
C THR A 135 8.61 -5.41 -5.83
N GLU A 136 8.08 -6.62 -5.76
CA GLU A 136 8.87 -7.86 -5.73
C GLU A 136 9.61 -8.08 -7.07
N ALA A 137 8.93 -7.91 -8.20
CA ALA A 137 9.55 -8.02 -9.53
C ALA A 137 10.61 -6.92 -9.75
N ALA A 138 10.28 -5.67 -9.40
CA ALA A 138 11.21 -4.54 -9.49
C ALA A 138 12.46 -4.77 -8.64
N THR A 139 12.30 -5.26 -7.42
CA THR A 139 13.43 -5.55 -6.54
C THR A 139 14.37 -6.58 -7.17
N ARG A 140 13.84 -7.70 -7.67
CA ARG A 140 14.67 -8.72 -8.35
C ARG A 140 15.35 -8.18 -9.61
N ALA A 141 14.61 -7.44 -10.43
CA ALA A 141 15.14 -6.85 -11.66
C ALA A 141 16.26 -5.81 -11.38
N VAL A 142 16.05 -4.94 -10.41
CA VAL A 142 17.05 -3.92 -10.03
C VAL A 142 18.30 -4.57 -9.45
N LEU A 143 18.18 -5.55 -8.56
CA LEU A 143 19.35 -6.25 -8.01
C LEU A 143 20.16 -6.91 -9.11
N ARG A 144 19.51 -7.59 -10.07
CA ARG A 144 20.17 -8.17 -11.23
C ARG A 144 20.84 -7.11 -12.12
N ALA A 145 20.18 -5.96 -12.33
CA ALA A 145 20.75 -4.87 -13.10
C ALA A 145 21.99 -4.25 -12.42
N VAL A 146 21.95 -4.11 -11.09
CA VAL A 146 23.11 -3.62 -10.29
C VAL A 146 24.28 -4.60 -10.35
N GLU A 147 24.03 -5.91 -10.26
CA GLU A 147 25.06 -6.95 -10.41
C GLU A 147 25.69 -6.90 -11.81
N ARG A 148 24.89 -6.78 -12.86
CA ARG A 148 25.35 -6.64 -14.26
C ARG A 148 26.17 -5.37 -14.45
N PHE A 149 25.73 -4.26 -13.88
CA PHE A 149 26.49 -3.00 -13.92
C PHE A 149 27.84 -3.12 -13.21
N ALA A 150 27.84 -3.72 -12.02
CA ALA A 150 29.06 -3.93 -11.22
C ALA A 150 30.06 -4.85 -11.91
N ALA A 151 29.60 -5.87 -12.64
CA ALA A 151 30.45 -6.78 -13.41
C ALA A 151 31.15 -6.10 -14.61
N GLY A 152 30.59 -5.01 -15.14
CA GLY A 152 31.16 -4.21 -16.23
C GLY A 152 31.23 -4.91 -17.61
N THR A 153 30.71 -6.14 -17.72
CA THR A 153 30.78 -6.96 -18.94
C THR A 153 29.42 -7.07 -19.65
N PHE A 154 28.34 -6.68 -19.00
CA PHE A 154 26.99 -6.76 -19.57
C PHE A 154 26.72 -5.51 -20.44
N LEU A 155 26.26 -5.74 -21.65
CA LEU A 155 25.75 -4.72 -22.55
C LEU A 155 24.22 -4.74 -22.49
N PRO A 156 23.55 -3.63 -22.11
CA PRO A 156 22.09 -3.60 -22.05
C PRO A 156 21.49 -3.80 -23.44
N ILE A 157 20.37 -4.50 -23.51
CA ILE A 157 19.78 -5.01 -24.75
C ILE A 157 18.82 -3.98 -25.31
N PRO A 158 19.07 -3.43 -26.53
CA PRO A 158 18.09 -2.59 -27.20
C PRO A 158 16.78 -3.33 -27.44
N VAL A 159 15.66 -2.63 -27.33
CA VAL A 159 14.35 -3.19 -27.63
C VAL A 159 14.05 -2.99 -29.11
N ASP A 160 13.85 -4.10 -29.84
CA ASP A 160 13.33 -4.07 -31.21
C ASP A 160 11.81 -4.25 -31.17
N PRO A 161 11.02 -3.21 -31.51
CA PRO A 161 9.57 -3.33 -31.53
C PRO A 161 9.02 -4.34 -32.56
N ALA A 162 9.84 -4.73 -33.55
CA ALA A 162 9.48 -5.72 -34.54
C ALA A 162 9.70 -7.17 -34.08
N ASP A 163 10.37 -7.38 -32.96
CA ASP A 163 10.55 -8.70 -32.37
C ASP A 163 9.20 -9.25 -31.87
N ALA A 164 8.79 -10.40 -32.36
CA ALA A 164 7.56 -11.08 -31.98
C ALA A 164 7.46 -11.43 -30.49
N GLY A 165 8.57 -11.44 -29.75
CA GLY A 165 8.62 -11.62 -28.30
C GLY A 165 8.31 -10.34 -27.51
N VAL A 166 8.32 -9.16 -28.16
CA VAL A 166 8.02 -7.88 -27.55
C VAL A 166 6.51 -7.62 -27.65
N ARG A 167 5.80 -7.75 -26.52
CA ARG A 167 4.35 -7.52 -26.43
C ARG A 167 3.98 -6.08 -26.00
N GLY A 168 4.91 -5.39 -25.37
CA GLY A 168 4.69 -4.01 -24.91
C GLY A 168 4.56 -3.04 -26.08
N SER A 169 3.81 -1.97 -25.84
CA SER A 169 3.61 -0.91 -26.83
C SER A 169 3.51 0.47 -26.14
N PRO A 170 3.81 1.57 -26.83
CA PRO A 170 3.61 2.90 -26.30
C PRO A 170 2.15 3.17 -25.91
N ARG A 171 1.93 3.68 -24.70
CA ARG A 171 0.62 4.00 -24.14
C ARG A 171 0.58 5.46 -23.68
N PRO A 172 -0.52 6.19 -23.94
CA PRO A 172 -0.67 7.56 -23.46
C PRO A 172 -0.90 7.60 -21.95
N LEU A 173 -0.75 8.79 -21.37
CA LEU A 173 -1.23 9.06 -20.02
C LEU A 173 -2.74 8.80 -19.96
N ILE A 174 -3.15 7.91 -19.07
CA ILE A 174 -4.56 7.64 -18.85
C ILE A 174 -5.22 8.82 -18.10
N THR A 175 -6.35 9.28 -18.61
CA THR A 175 -7.08 10.46 -18.12
C THR A 175 -8.41 10.06 -17.47
N GLN A 176 -9.15 11.01 -16.91
CA GLN A 176 -10.46 10.72 -16.33
C GLN A 176 -11.50 10.26 -17.36
N PRO A 177 -11.56 10.79 -18.60
CA PRO A 177 -12.36 10.21 -19.66
C PRO A 177 -12.11 8.72 -19.93
N ASP A 178 -10.84 8.29 -19.89
CA ASP A 178 -10.48 6.87 -20.10
C ASP A 178 -10.94 5.96 -18.95
N ARG A 179 -11.21 6.54 -17.75
CA ARG A 179 -11.75 5.87 -16.56
C ARG A 179 -13.25 6.11 -16.36
N ALA A 180 -13.92 6.81 -17.29
CA ALA A 180 -15.32 7.17 -17.11
C ALA A 180 -16.20 5.93 -16.90
N ILE A 181 -17.12 5.99 -15.94
CA ILE A 181 -18.07 4.94 -15.61
C ILE A 181 -19.48 5.39 -16.01
N ASP A 182 -20.13 4.61 -16.85
CA ASP A 182 -21.57 4.72 -17.09
C ASP A 182 -22.30 3.67 -16.22
N TRP A 183 -22.76 4.10 -15.05
CA TRP A 183 -23.47 3.21 -14.11
C TRP A 183 -24.75 2.61 -14.69
N GLN A 184 -25.32 3.18 -15.75
CA GLN A 184 -26.54 2.69 -16.38
C GLN A 184 -26.28 1.62 -17.46
N ARG A 185 -25.01 1.42 -17.87
CA ARG A 185 -24.65 0.55 -19.00
C ARG A 185 -23.48 -0.38 -18.70
N ASP A 186 -22.53 0.04 -17.89
CA ASP A 186 -21.33 -0.73 -17.64
C ASP A 186 -21.59 -1.91 -16.67
N PRO A 187 -21.11 -3.12 -16.97
CA PRO A 187 -21.19 -4.25 -16.07
C PRO A 187 -20.23 -4.08 -14.87
N ALA A 188 -20.54 -4.73 -13.76
CA ALA A 188 -19.77 -4.66 -12.52
C ALA A 188 -18.27 -4.92 -12.73
N ALA A 189 -17.92 -5.91 -13.55
CA ALA A 189 -16.52 -6.24 -13.84
C ALA A 189 -15.76 -5.09 -14.52
N ALA A 190 -16.37 -4.39 -15.48
CA ALA A 190 -15.74 -3.26 -16.15
C ALA A 190 -15.58 -2.05 -15.22
N ILE A 191 -16.61 -1.79 -14.39
CA ILE A 191 -16.53 -0.74 -13.38
C ILE A 191 -15.44 -1.04 -12.36
N LEU A 192 -15.36 -2.28 -11.87
CA LEU A 192 -14.33 -2.72 -10.93
C LEU A 192 -12.92 -2.56 -11.51
N ALA A 193 -12.70 -2.92 -12.78
CA ALA A 193 -11.42 -2.76 -13.45
C ALA A 193 -10.99 -1.28 -13.51
N ARG A 194 -11.90 -0.36 -13.86
CA ARG A 194 -11.61 1.09 -13.87
C ARG A 194 -11.33 1.64 -12.49
N LEU A 195 -12.10 1.23 -11.47
CA LEU A 195 -11.89 1.64 -10.09
C LEU A 195 -10.55 1.12 -9.56
N ASN A 196 -10.22 -0.13 -9.83
CA ASN A 196 -8.94 -0.73 -9.47
C ASN A 196 -7.76 -0.03 -10.15
N ALA A 197 -7.85 0.27 -11.45
CA ALA A 197 -6.83 1.00 -12.20
C ALA A 197 -6.60 2.43 -11.66
N GLY A 198 -7.66 3.10 -11.20
CA GLY A 198 -7.60 4.43 -10.60
C GLY A 198 -7.21 4.46 -9.12
N ASP A 199 -7.18 3.32 -8.44
CA ASP A 199 -6.97 3.26 -7.00
C ASP A 199 -5.60 3.78 -6.56
N GLY A 200 -5.57 4.32 -5.34
CA GLY A 200 -4.42 5.01 -4.78
C GLY A 200 -4.34 6.46 -5.23
N PHE A 201 -4.12 6.69 -6.50
CA PHE A 201 -4.13 8.00 -7.16
C PHE A 201 -4.38 7.81 -8.67
N PRO A 202 -5.20 8.65 -9.33
CA PRO A 202 -5.91 9.83 -8.79
C PRO A 202 -7.31 9.53 -8.23
N GLY A 203 -7.77 8.28 -8.27
CA GLY A 203 -9.15 7.87 -8.10
C GLY A 203 -9.97 8.04 -9.37
N VAL A 204 -11.16 7.48 -9.39
CA VAL A 204 -12.09 7.59 -10.52
C VAL A 204 -13.15 8.63 -10.24
N ALA A 205 -13.33 9.57 -11.17
CA ALA A 205 -14.38 10.59 -11.08
C ALA A 205 -15.77 9.94 -11.07
N GLY A 206 -16.60 10.39 -10.16
CA GLY A 206 -17.98 9.95 -10.03
C GLY A 206 -18.83 10.97 -9.30
N GLU A 207 -20.08 10.62 -9.11
CA GLU A 207 -21.06 11.39 -8.35
C GLU A 207 -21.81 10.45 -7.41
N LEU A 208 -22.03 10.88 -6.19
CA LEU A 208 -22.85 10.22 -5.19
C LEU A 208 -23.73 11.24 -4.49
N PHE A 209 -25.03 10.93 -4.38
CA PHE A 209 -26.03 11.82 -3.76
C PHE A 209 -26.04 13.24 -4.36
N GLY A 210 -25.72 13.37 -5.66
CA GLY A 210 -25.64 14.68 -6.34
C GLY A 210 -24.33 15.43 -6.12
N GLU A 211 -23.36 14.85 -5.41
CA GLU A 211 -22.08 15.48 -5.12
C GLU A 211 -20.93 14.85 -5.92
N PRO A 212 -20.09 15.65 -6.61
CA PRO A 212 -18.94 15.13 -7.34
C PRO A 212 -17.86 14.64 -6.37
N CYS A 213 -17.33 13.44 -6.64
CA CYS A 213 -16.33 12.80 -5.81
C CYS A 213 -15.33 11.96 -6.62
N ARG A 214 -14.29 11.46 -5.94
CA ARG A 214 -13.36 10.45 -6.43
C ARG A 214 -13.60 9.16 -5.66
N LEU A 215 -13.74 8.05 -6.38
CA LEU A 215 -14.02 6.73 -5.84
C LEU A 215 -12.74 5.92 -5.73
N PHE A 216 -12.64 5.12 -4.66
CA PHE A 216 -11.51 4.26 -4.33
C PHE A 216 -12.00 3.01 -3.61
N ASP A 217 -11.12 2.01 -3.48
CA ASP A 217 -11.34 0.84 -2.63
C ASP A 217 -12.60 0.07 -3.00
N ALA A 218 -12.67 -0.33 -4.28
CA ALA A 218 -13.81 -1.07 -4.79
C ALA A 218 -13.70 -2.57 -4.54
N TRP A 219 -14.83 -3.20 -4.20
CA TRP A 219 -14.95 -4.63 -3.95
C TRP A 219 -16.19 -5.21 -4.63
N PRO A 220 -16.12 -6.42 -5.19
CA PRO A 220 -17.28 -7.07 -5.77
C PRO A 220 -18.30 -7.48 -4.70
N GLU A 221 -19.57 -7.63 -5.12
CA GLU A 221 -20.66 -8.14 -4.29
C GLU A 221 -21.46 -9.19 -5.06
N ASP A 222 -21.55 -10.40 -4.51
CA ASP A 222 -22.24 -11.52 -5.15
C ASP A 222 -23.70 -11.68 -4.69
N GLY A 223 -24.00 -11.33 -3.43
CA GLY A 223 -25.27 -11.62 -2.78
C GLY A 223 -26.34 -10.53 -2.92
N LEU A 224 -25.95 -9.26 -2.83
CA LEU A 224 -26.87 -8.13 -2.81
C LEU A 224 -26.99 -7.48 -4.19
N ARG A 225 -28.20 -7.21 -4.63
CA ARG A 225 -28.49 -6.59 -5.93
C ARG A 225 -29.52 -5.48 -5.78
N GLY A 226 -29.41 -4.47 -6.64
CA GLY A 226 -30.40 -3.39 -6.74
C GLY A 226 -31.12 -3.41 -8.07
N SER A 227 -32.35 -2.90 -8.09
CA SER A 227 -33.17 -2.80 -9.31
C SER A 227 -32.83 -1.57 -10.16
N VAL A 228 -32.18 -0.56 -9.59
CA VAL A 228 -31.84 0.70 -10.26
C VAL A 228 -30.33 0.82 -10.34
N PRO A 229 -29.70 0.64 -11.52
CA PRO A 229 -28.28 0.81 -11.67
C PRO A 229 -27.82 2.20 -11.26
N GLY A 230 -26.67 2.28 -10.59
CA GLY A 230 -26.13 3.53 -10.05
C GLY A 230 -26.69 3.95 -8.67
N ALA A 231 -27.78 3.36 -8.20
CA ALA A 231 -28.32 3.66 -6.87
C ALA A 231 -27.43 3.10 -5.74
N VAL A 232 -27.33 3.84 -4.64
CA VAL A 232 -26.81 3.32 -3.37
C VAL A 232 -27.90 2.48 -2.72
N ILE A 233 -27.65 1.19 -2.47
CA ILE A 233 -28.67 0.22 -2.05
C ILE A 233 -28.46 -0.30 -0.63
N ALA A 234 -27.26 -0.18 -0.10
CA ALA A 234 -26.92 -0.53 1.28
C ALA A 234 -25.63 0.17 1.71
N TRP A 235 -25.35 0.07 2.98
CA TRP A 235 -24.03 0.40 3.55
C TRP A 235 -23.63 -0.66 4.58
N ARG A 236 -22.34 -0.77 4.85
CA ARG A 236 -21.79 -1.66 5.87
C ARG A 236 -20.55 -1.00 6.46
N GLU A 237 -20.58 -0.74 7.75
CA GLU A 237 -19.45 -0.18 8.48
C GLU A 237 -18.89 1.11 7.83
N THR A 238 -17.80 1.00 7.07
CA THR A 238 -17.15 2.12 6.39
C THR A 238 -17.46 2.22 4.90
N ALA A 239 -18.09 1.18 4.32
CA ALA A 239 -18.33 1.05 2.88
C ALA A 239 -19.80 1.29 2.50
N ILE A 240 -20.03 1.76 1.28
CA ILE A 240 -21.35 1.87 0.65
C ILE A 240 -21.47 0.90 -0.52
N LEU A 241 -22.67 0.34 -0.75
CA LEU A 241 -22.96 -0.58 -1.84
C LEU A 241 -23.73 0.13 -2.94
N ARG A 242 -23.20 0.09 -4.15
CA ARG A 242 -23.82 0.71 -5.33
C ARG A 242 -24.21 -0.34 -6.36
N ALA A 243 -25.45 -0.30 -6.84
CA ALA A 243 -25.97 -1.20 -7.86
C ALA A 243 -25.31 -0.94 -9.22
N THR A 244 -25.13 -2.02 -10.00
CA THR A 244 -24.72 -2.00 -11.41
C THR A 244 -25.83 -2.67 -12.26
N VAL A 245 -25.64 -2.72 -13.58
CA VAL A 245 -26.64 -3.34 -14.48
C VAL A 245 -26.79 -4.86 -14.25
N ASP A 246 -25.77 -5.52 -13.72
CA ASP A 246 -25.69 -6.99 -13.56
C ASP A 246 -25.36 -7.44 -12.15
N GLY A 247 -25.13 -6.50 -11.20
CA GLY A 247 -24.76 -6.82 -9.82
C GLY A 247 -24.70 -5.61 -8.92
N ALA A 248 -23.67 -5.57 -8.07
CA ALA A 248 -23.36 -4.42 -7.23
C ALA A 248 -21.87 -4.39 -6.88
N LEU A 249 -21.36 -3.23 -6.46
CA LEU A 249 -19.99 -3.02 -5.99
C LEU A 249 -19.99 -2.22 -4.70
N TRP A 250 -19.15 -2.64 -3.76
CA TRP A 250 -18.80 -1.86 -2.59
C TRP A 250 -17.78 -0.79 -2.94
N ILE A 251 -17.95 0.39 -2.38
CA ILE A 251 -17.00 1.50 -2.41
C ILE A 251 -16.59 1.76 -0.96
N GLY A 252 -15.35 1.41 -0.62
CA GLY A 252 -14.84 1.54 0.74
C GLY A 252 -14.43 2.97 1.09
N HIS A 253 -13.84 3.70 0.11
CA HIS A 253 -13.31 5.03 0.32
C HIS A 253 -13.67 5.99 -0.80
N LEU A 254 -13.78 7.25 -0.46
CA LEU A 254 -13.97 8.32 -1.44
C LEU A 254 -13.35 9.64 -0.96
N ARG A 255 -13.24 10.58 -1.88
CA ARG A 255 -12.80 11.95 -1.63
C ARG A 255 -13.75 12.90 -2.35
N ARG A 256 -14.34 13.87 -1.65
CA ARG A 256 -15.12 14.94 -2.29
C ARG A 256 -14.24 15.71 -3.26
N SER A 257 -14.79 16.15 -4.37
CA SER A 257 -14.04 16.98 -5.34
C SER A 257 -13.87 18.41 -4.83
N GLU A 258 -14.81 18.89 -4.04
CA GLU A 258 -14.80 20.20 -3.41
C GLU A 258 -14.89 20.06 -1.88
N PRO A 259 -14.11 20.78 -1.10
CA PRO A 259 -12.97 21.62 -1.54
C PRO A 259 -11.81 20.77 -2.09
N ALA A 260 -10.95 21.34 -2.93
CA ALA A 260 -9.84 20.65 -3.57
C ALA A 260 -8.86 19.98 -2.58
N ALA A 261 -8.81 20.45 -1.35
CA ALA A 261 -7.99 19.92 -0.26
C ALA A 261 -8.71 18.85 0.59
N SER A 262 -9.83 18.28 0.11
CA SER A 262 -10.56 17.25 0.86
C SER A 262 -9.74 15.97 1.05
N PHE A 263 -9.95 15.30 2.18
CA PHE A 263 -9.29 14.05 2.51
C PHE A 263 -9.98 12.84 1.84
N LYS A 264 -9.20 11.80 1.60
CA LYS A 264 -9.74 10.48 1.27
C LYS A 264 -10.19 9.82 2.56
N LEU A 265 -11.48 9.53 2.67
CA LEU A 265 -12.12 9.05 3.87
C LEU A 265 -12.96 7.79 3.58
N PRO A 266 -13.31 7.01 4.60
CA PRO A 266 -14.31 5.96 4.49
C PRO A 266 -15.63 6.48 3.89
N ALA A 267 -16.17 5.78 2.91
CA ALA A 267 -17.31 6.26 2.12
C ALA A 267 -18.55 6.55 2.98
N ALA A 268 -18.85 5.66 3.93
CA ALA A 268 -19.99 5.84 4.84
C ALA A 268 -19.79 7.03 5.80
N GLN A 269 -18.54 7.39 6.15
CA GLN A 269 -18.26 8.56 6.97
C GLN A 269 -18.55 9.87 6.19
N VAL A 270 -18.15 9.91 4.91
CA VAL A 270 -18.32 11.13 4.06
C VAL A 270 -19.80 11.44 3.85
N PHE A 271 -20.64 10.42 3.71
CA PHE A 271 -22.07 10.56 3.40
C PHE A 271 -22.99 10.06 4.52
N ALA A 272 -22.55 10.12 5.78
CA ALA A 272 -23.30 9.61 6.92
C ALA A 272 -24.75 10.14 7.01
N ALA A 273 -24.94 11.44 6.73
CA ALA A 273 -26.27 12.04 6.74
C ALA A 273 -27.17 11.52 5.59
N GLN A 274 -26.62 11.30 4.41
CA GLN A 274 -27.34 10.79 3.24
C GLN A 274 -27.68 9.29 3.32
N LEU A 275 -27.00 8.56 4.22
CA LEU A 275 -27.30 7.14 4.49
C LEU A 275 -28.54 6.95 5.36
N ALA A 276 -29.10 8.01 5.93
CA ALA A 276 -30.37 7.92 6.67
C ALA A 276 -31.47 7.36 5.76
N GLY A 277 -32.04 6.22 6.16
CA GLY A 277 -33.06 5.51 5.37
C GLY A 277 -32.53 4.51 4.34
N ILE A 278 -31.21 4.41 4.14
CA ILE A 278 -30.59 3.33 3.37
C ILE A 278 -30.28 2.16 4.33
N PRO A 279 -30.65 0.91 3.98
CA PRO A 279 -30.46 -0.22 4.88
C PRO A 279 -28.99 -0.51 5.17
N GLU A 280 -28.68 -0.80 6.41
CA GLU A 280 -27.40 -1.42 6.77
C GLU A 280 -27.43 -2.91 6.41
N ALA A 281 -26.31 -3.43 5.90
CA ALA A 281 -26.16 -4.84 5.53
C ALA A 281 -25.03 -5.49 6.36
N PRO A 282 -25.22 -5.69 7.69
CA PRO A 282 -24.18 -6.22 8.56
C PRO A 282 -23.85 -7.67 8.20
N LEU A 283 -22.63 -8.10 8.50
CA LEU A 283 -22.26 -9.51 8.46
C LEU A 283 -22.73 -10.23 9.72
N ALA A 284 -23.18 -11.46 9.57
CA ALA A 284 -23.72 -12.26 10.68
C ALA A 284 -22.65 -12.70 11.69
N SER A 285 -21.38 -12.76 11.28
CA SER A 285 -20.26 -13.20 12.11
C SER A 285 -18.94 -12.67 11.57
N PHE A 286 -17.86 -12.93 12.33
CA PHE A 286 -16.48 -12.68 11.86
C PHE A 286 -15.93 -13.76 10.93
N PHE A 287 -16.59 -14.89 10.72
CA PHE A 287 -16.13 -15.86 9.74
C PHE A 287 -16.21 -15.28 8.32
N PRO A 288 -15.37 -15.79 7.39
CA PRO A 288 -15.40 -15.33 6.00
C PRO A 288 -16.81 -15.45 5.43
N ALA A 289 -17.26 -14.42 4.75
CA ALA A 289 -18.54 -14.43 4.07
C ALA A 289 -18.52 -15.44 2.90
N THR A 290 -19.68 -16.02 2.61
CA THR A 290 -19.85 -16.87 1.44
C THR A 290 -19.97 -15.99 0.19
N GLY A 291 -19.09 -16.19 -0.80
CA GLY A 291 -19.01 -15.37 -2.00
C GLY A 291 -18.26 -14.05 -1.79
N ALA A 292 -18.12 -13.30 -2.87
CA ALA A 292 -17.42 -12.02 -2.84
C ALA A 292 -18.32 -10.96 -2.18
N THR A 293 -17.80 -10.30 -1.16
CA THR A 293 -18.40 -9.13 -0.51
C THR A 293 -17.34 -8.31 0.21
N TRP A 294 -17.66 -7.10 0.62
CA TRP A 294 -16.76 -6.29 1.43
C TRP A 294 -16.76 -6.78 2.88
N GLN A 295 -15.58 -7.18 3.35
CA GLN A 295 -15.31 -7.59 4.72
C GLN A 295 -13.88 -7.23 5.09
N ASP A 296 -13.67 -6.27 5.97
CA ASP A 296 -12.35 -5.77 6.38
C ASP A 296 -11.79 -6.43 7.64
N ILE A 297 -12.62 -7.16 8.40
CA ILE A 297 -12.22 -8.00 9.54
C ILE A 297 -12.85 -9.37 9.38
N TRP A 298 -12.03 -10.43 9.39
CA TRP A 298 -12.53 -11.81 9.38
C TRP A 298 -11.61 -12.75 10.18
N TYR A 299 -12.15 -13.91 10.51
CA TYR A 299 -11.48 -14.90 11.34
C TYR A 299 -11.63 -16.30 10.75
N GLU A 300 -10.52 -17.04 10.72
CA GLU A 300 -10.46 -18.42 10.25
C GLU A 300 -9.83 -19.32 11.30
N GLU A 301 -10.12 -20.63 11.26
CA GLU A 301 -9.51 -21.62 12.15
C GLU A 301 -8.85 -22.74 11.34
N ALA A 302 -7.66 -23.16 11.77
CA ALA A 302 -6.99 -24.35 11.29
C ALA A 302 -6.42 -25.13 12.47
N GLY A 303 -7.09 -26.24 12.83
CA GLY A 303 -6.75 -27.02 14.03
C GLY A 303 -6.88 -26.18 15.29
N ALA A 304 -5.81 -26.08 16.06
CA ALA A 304 -5.78 -25.32 17.31
C ALA A 304 -5.34 -23.85 17.12
N VAL A 305 -5.31 -23.33 15.90
CA VAL A 305 -4.86 -21.99 15.57
C VAL A 305 -6.01 -21.18 14.97
N GLY A 306 -6.26 -20.00 15.52
CA GLY A 306 -7.18 -19.01 14.99
C GLY A 306 -6.41 -17.88 14.29
N PHE A 307 -6.89 -17.44 13.14
CA PHE A 307 -6.30 -16.39 12.34
C PHE A 307 -7.27 -15.21 12.25
N LEU A 308 -6.92 -14.09 12.88
CA LEU A 308 -7.70 -12.85 12.82
C LEU A 308 -7.10 -11.91 11.79
N HIS A 309 -7.80 -11.73 10.69
CA HIS A 309 -7.44 -10.82 9.61
C HIS A 309 -8.12 -9.46 9.80
N PHE A 310 -7.41 -8.40 9.43
CA PHE A 310 -7.96 -7.05 9.38
C PHE A 310 -7.29 -6.27 8.25
N GLU A 311 -8.03 -6.03 7.17
CA GLU A 311 -7.50 -5.38 5.97
C GLU A 311 -8.06 -3.96 5.84
N PHE A 312 -7.50 -3.03 6.60
CA PHE A 312 -7.89 -1.63 6.53
C PHE A 312 -7.16 -0.91 5.38
N TYR A 313 -7.91 -0.12 4.65
CA TYR A 313 -7.37 0.61 3.50
C TYR A 313 -6.19 1.50 3.92
N ASN A 314 -5.06 1.37 3.21
CA ASN A 314 -3.77 1.98 3.55
C ASN A 314 -3.22 1.63 4.96
N GLY A 315 -3.75 0.62 5.62
CA GLY A 315 -3.34 0.21 6.96
C GLY A 315 -3.69 1.19 8.08
N ALA A 316 -4.52 2.20 7.79
CA ALA A 316 -4.92 3.21 8.75
C ALA A 316 -6.15 2.74 9.56
N MET A 317 -6.15 3.00 10.86
CA MET A 317 -7.12 2.50 11.82
C MET A 317 -7.85 3.66 12.50
N SER A 318 -9.09 3.95 12.09
CA SER A 318 -9.95 4.93 12.75
C SER A 318 -10.43 4.42 14.10
N THR A 319 -10.95 5.31 14.93
CA THR A 319 -11.56 4.99 16.23
C THR A 319 -12.52 3.80 16.12
N ARG A 320 -13.45 3.85 15.15
CA ARG A 320 -14.41 2.76 14.92
C ARG A 320 -13.75 1.46 14.47
N GLN A 321 -12.74 1.52 13.61
CA GLN A 321 -12.01 0.32 13.17
C GLN A 321 -11.21 -0.31 14.32
N CYS A 322 -10.58 0.48 15.18
CA CYS A 322 -9.92 -0.03 16.39
C CYS A 322 -10.93 -0.72 17.33
N GLN A 323 -12.09 -0.11 17.57
CA GLN A 323 -13.14 -0.68 18.42
C GLN A 323 -13.71 -1.99 17.84
N ARG A 324 -13.92 -2.04 16.54
CA ARG A 324 -14.37 -3.27 15.85
C ARG A 324 -13.33 -4.37 15.91
N LEU A 325 -12.05 -4.04 15.72
CA LEU A 325 -10.98 -5.03 15.83
C LEU A 325 -10.82 -5.51 17.28
N LEU A 326 -10.99 -4.65 18.27
CA LEU A 326 -11.04 -5.04 19.68
C LEU A 326 -12.20 -6.01 19.97
N ALA A 327 -13.37 -5.75 19.41
CA ALA A 327 -14.53 -6.66 19.54
C ALA A 327 -14.23 -8.02 18.88
N ALA A 328 -13.64 -8.02 17.68
CA ALA A 328 -13.22 -9.24 17.00
C ALA A 328 -12.12 -10.00 17.76
N TRP A 329 -11.15 -9.30 18.35
CA TRP A 329 -10.12 -9.87 19.20
C TRP A 329 -10.74 -10.58 20.42
N ARG A 330 -11.59 -9.88 21.16
CA ARG A 330 -12.28 -10.45 22.33
C ARG A 330 -13.13 -11.67 21.98
N TRP A 331 -13.76 -11.67 20.80
CA TRP A 331 -14.51 -12.82 20.30
C TRP A 331 -13.55 -13.96 19.90
N ALA A 332 -12.44 -13.68 19.20
CA ALA A 332 -11.45 -14.68 18.78
C ALA A 332 -10.80 -15.37 19.99
N THR A 333 -10.51 -14.65 21.08
CA THR A 333 -9.93 -15.20 22.30
C THR A 333 -10.90 -16.08 23.12
N GLN A 334 -12.18 -16.08 22.81
CA GLN A 334 -13.18 -17.00 23.38
C GLN A 334 -13.30 -18.31 22.58
N ARG A 335 -12.62 -18.40 21.44
CA ARG A 335 -12.64 -19.62 20.61
C ARG A 335 -11.75 -20.71 21.25
N PRO A 336 -12.07 -22.03 21.01
CA PRO A 336 -11.31 -23.15 21.57
C PRO A 336 -10.01 -23.38 20.78
N VAL A 337 -9.17 -22.36 20.67
CA VAL A 337 -7.85 -22.40 20.03
C VAL A 337 -6.75 -22.13 21.04
N SER A 338 -5.55 -22.66 20.81
CA SER A 338 -4.38 -22.46 21.67
C SER A 338 -3.52 -21.28 21.21
N VAL A 339 -3.66 -20.87 19.96
CA VAL A 339 -2.91 -19.77 19.35
C VAL A 339 -3.87 -18.84 18.62
N VAL A 340 -3.72 -17.54 18.80
CA VAL A 340 -4.40 -16.53 17.99
C VAL A 340 -3.38 -15.71 17.23
N VAL A 341 -3.51 -15.69 15.90
CA VAL A 341 -2.59 -14.99 15.00
C VAL A 341 -3.26 -13.73 14.45
N LEU A 342 -2.68 -12.58 14.69
CA LEU A 342 -3.04 -11.31 14.09
C LEU A 342 -2.37 -11.22 12.71
N MET A 343 -3.17 -11.36 11.64
CA MET A 343 -2.68 -11.44 10.27
C MET A 343 -2.46 -10.08 9.63
N GLY A 344 -3.19 -9.05 10.08
CA GLY A 344 -3.20 -7.74 9.43
C GLY A 344 -3.70 -7.78 8.00
N GLY A 345 -3.51 -6.69 7.29
CA GLY A 345 -3.82 -6.59 5.88
C GLY A 345 -2.65 -7.01 4.99
N ARG A 346 -2.96 -7.35 3.75
CA ARG A 346 -1.97 -7.73 2.74
C ARG A 346 -1.06 -6.55 2.38
N ASP A 347 -1.66 -5.39 2.11
CA ASP A 347 -0.93 -4.19 1.65
C ASP A 347 -0.12 -3.55 2.76
N TYR A 348 -0.70 -3.48 3.92
CA TYR A 348 -0.09 -3.05 5.18
C TYR A 348 -0.60 -3.94 6.30
N TRP A 349 0.29 -4.33 7.19
CA TRP A 349 -0.18 -4.94 8.42
C TRP A 349 -0.95 -3.91 9.26
N SER A 350 -0.33 -2.78 9.56
CA SER A 350 -0.98 -1.56 10.09
C SER A 350 -0.01 -0.38 10.00
N ASN A 351 -0.57 0.82 9.87
CA ASN A 351 0.15 2.10 9.97
C ASN A 351 -0.27 2.93 11.21
N GLY A 352 -1.01 2.32 12.15
CA GLY A 352 -1.54 2.99 13.32
C GLY A 352 -2.79 3.83 13.02
N ILE A 353 -3.01 4.90 13.78
CA ILE A 353 -4.23 5.72 13.75
C ILE A 353 -4.50 6.38 12.38
N HIS A 354 -5.77 6.69 12.11
CA HIS A 354 -6.24 7.21 10.83
C HIS A 354 -6.19 8.74 10.78
N LEU A 355 -5.03 9.31 10.41
CA LEU A 355 -4.81 10.77 10.42
C LEU A 355 -5.83 11.55 9.59
N HIS A 356 -6.24 11.05 8.42
CA HIS A 356 -7.25 11.75 7.59
C HIS A 356 -8.62 11.83 8.28
N SER A 357 -9.03 10.80 9.01
CA SER A 357 -10.29 10.84 9.77
C SER A 357 -10.20 11.82 10.94
N ILE A 358 -9.04 11.89 11.56
CA ILE A 358 -8.76 12.86 12.64
C ILE A 358 -8.83 14.29 12.09
N GLU A 359 -8.09 14.60 11.03
CA GLU A 359 -8.03 15.93 10.44
C GLU A 359 -9.37 16.39 9.83
N ALA A 360 -10.21 15.46 9.41
CA ALA A 360 -11.53 15.75 8.84
C ALA A 360 -12.66 15.84 9.88
N ALA A 361 -12.39 15.55 11.14
CA ALA A 361 -13.38 15.62 12.20
C ALA A 361 -13.72 17.07 12.59
N ASP A 362 -14.92 17.28 13.12
CA ASP A 362 -15.34 18.59 13.63
C ASP A 362 -14.42 19.10 14.75
N SER A 363 -13.89 18.19 15.58
CA SER A 363 -12.86 18.43 16.58
C SER A 363 -11.71 17.44 16.38
N PRO A 364 -10.65 17.79 15.61
CA PRO A 364 -9.49 16.93 15.41
C PRO A 364 -8.80 16.49 16.71
N ALA A 365 -8.80 17.35 17.73
CA ALA A 365 -8.21 17.03 19.02
C ALA A 365 -8.99 15.93 19.76
N ASP A 366 -10.33 16.00 19.78
CA ASP A 366 -11.18 15.00 20.42
C ASP A 366 -11.15 13.67 19.66
N GLU A 367 -11.18 13.70 18.32
CA GLU A 367 -11.05 12.50 17.51
C GLU A 367 -9.66 11.86 17.65
N SER A 368 -8.59 12.67 17.71
CA SER A 368 -7.24 12.16 17.99
C SER A 368 -7.17 11.45 19.34
N TRP A 369 -7.75 12.06 20.37
CA TRP A 369 -7.83 11.47 21.71
C TRP A 369 -8.64 10.17 21.72
N ALA A 370 -9.80 10.16 21.06
CA ALA A 370 -10.64 8.98 20.95
C ALA A 370 -9.92 7.84 20.18
N ASN A 371 -9.21 8.16 19.08
CA ASN A 371 -8.53 7.17 18.27
C ASN A 371 -7.31 6.57 19.00
N ILE A 372 -6.54 7.40 19.70
CA ILE A 372 -5.41 6.93 20.52
C ILE A 372 -5.90 5.99 21.62
N ASN A 373 -6.94 6.35 22.36
CA ASN A 373 -7.49 5.47 23.39
C ASN A 373 -8.03 4.15 22.80
N ALA A 374 -8.71 4.20 21.65
CA ALA A 374 -9.24 3.00 21.02
C ALA A 374 -8.15 2.02 20.54
N ILE A 375 -7.02 2.53 20.03
CA ILE A 375 -5.90 1.66 19.65
C ILE A 375 -5.13 1.15 20.88
N ASP A 376 -5.04 1.94 21.94
CA ASP A 376 -4.43 1.54 23.20
C ASP A 376 -5.26 0.47 23.90
N ASP A 377 -6.59 0.59 23.93
CA ASP A 377 -7.49 -0.45 24.45
C ASP A 377 -7.30 -1.79 23.71
N LEU A 378 -7.11 -1.74 22.39
CA LEU A 378 -6.80 -2.93 21.58
C LEU A 378 -5.43 -3.51 21.94
N ALA A 379 -4.39 -2.68 22.04
CA ALA A 379 -3.05 -3.12 22.43
C ALA A 379 -3.05 -3.73 23.83
N GLU A 380 -3.74 -3.10 24.80
CA GLU A 380 -3.89 -3.64 26.15
C GLU A 380 -4.59 -5.01 26.15
N ALA A 381 -5.65 -5.16 25.36
CA ALA A 381 -6.38 -6.43 25.26
C ALA A 381 -5.50 -7.57 24.72
N ILE A 382 -4.58 -7.26 23.78
CA ILE A 382 -3.61 -8.22 23.26
C ILE A 382 -2.58 -8.57 24.35
N ILE A 383 -1.99 -7.56 25.00
CA ILE A 383 -0.99 -7.75 26.08
C ILE A 383 -1.55 -8.61 27.23
N ARG A 384 -2.84 -8.43 27.56
CA ARG A 384 -3.52 -9.14 28.66
C ARG A 384 -4.09 -10.51 28.28
N SER A 385 -3.81 -11.01 27.08
CA SER A 385 -4.25 -12.35 26.67
C SER A 385 -3.38 -13.42 27.34
N GLU A 386 -3.94 -14.14 28.32
CA GLU A 386 -3.19 -15.13 29.13
C GLU A 386 -3.51 -16.58 28.77
N HIS A 387 -4.54 -16.83 27.97
CA HIS A 387 -5.05 -18.18 27.72
C HIS A 387 -4.57 -18.77 26.38
N GLN A 388 -4.15 -17.94 25.44
CA GLN A 388 -3.63 -18.35 24.14
C GLN A 388 -2.27 -17.69 23.91
N LEU A 389 -1.40 -18.35 23.14
CA LEU A 389 -0.22 -17.72 22.57
C LEU A 389 -0.68 -16.73 21.51
N THR A 390 -0.23 -15.50 21.60
CA THR A 390 -0.56 -14.44 20.65
C THR A 390 0.58 -14.21 19.66
N VAL A 391 0.27 -14.18 18.38
CA VAL A 391 1.26 -14.01 17.29
C VAL A 391 0.82 -12.86 16.39
N ALA A 392 1.71 -11.92 16.11
CA ALA A 392 1.54 -10.96 15.03
C ALA A 392 2.34 -11.43 13.81
N ALA A 393 1.63 -11.77 12.72
CA ALA A 393 2.24 -12.21 11.46
C ALA A 393 2.22 -11.08 10.43
N LEU A 394 3.34 -10.40 10.26
CA LEU A 394 3.47 -9.24 9.39
C LEU A 394 3.68 -9.69 7.95
N GLN A 395 2.61 -9.79 7.18
CA GLN A 395 2.66 -10.08 5.73
C GLN A 395 2.77 -8.83 4.87
N GLY A 396 2.34 -7.68 5.37
CA GLY A 396 2.47 -6.35 4.76
C GLY A 396 3.36 -5.42 5.56
N ASN A 397 3.73 -4.27 4.98
CA ASN A 397 4.53 -3.27 5.65
C ASN A 397 3.85 -2.76 6.91
N CYS A 398 4.66 -2.35 7.90
CA CYS A 398 4.20 -1.92 9.19
C CYS A 398 4.83 -0.58 9.55
N GLY A 399 4.04 0.39 9.98
CA GLY A 399 4.53 1.73 10.28
C GLY A 399 3.94 2.35 11.54
N ALA A 400 4.68 3.26 12.13
CA ALA A 400 4.27 4.03 13.31
C ALA A 400 3.65 3.13 14.41
N GLY A 401 2.47 3.48 14.91
CA GLY A 401 1.72 2.71 15.90
C GLY A 401 1.45 1.26 15.51
N GLY A 402 1.36 0.96 14.22
CA GLY A 402 1.22 -0.42 13.76
C GLY A 402 2.37 -1.33 14.18
N CYS A 403 3.63 -0.84 14.19
CA CYS A 403 4.77 -1.63 14.66
C CYS A 403 4.66 -1.97 16.15
N PHE A 404 4.11 -1.07 16.95
CA PHE A 404 3.98 -1.25 18.40
C PHE A 404 2.73 -2.06 18.75
N LEU A 405 1.65 -1.89 18.01
CA LEU A 405 0.49 -2.78 18.10
C LEU A 405 0.88 -4.25 17.79
N ALA A 406 1.73 -4.47 16.78
CA ALA A 406 2.26 -5.81 16.52
C ALA A 406 3.08 -6.33 17.70
N ARG A 407 3.87 -5.45 18.35
CA ARG A 407 4.70 -5.83 19.51
C ARG A 407 3.88 -6.13 20.78
N ALA A 408 2.60 -5.79 20.82
CA ALA A 408 1.69 -6.19 21.89
C ALA A 408 1.48 -7.72 21.96
N ALA A 409 1.69 -8.45 20.85
CA ALA A 409 1.66 -9.92 20.84
C ALA A 409 2.92 -10.55 21.45
N ASP A 410 2.81 -11.79 21.96
CA ASP A 410 3.92 -12.54 22.53
C ASP A 410 5.04 -12.74 21.50
N VAL A 411 4.68 -13.05 20.26
CA VAL A 411 5.60 -13.33 19.16
C VAL A 411 5.25 -12.48 17.93
N VAL A 412 6.29 -11.92 17.30
CA VAL A 412 6.13 -11.14 16.06
C VAL A 412 6.98 -11.76 14.96
N TRP A 413 6.32 -12.21 13.89
CA TRP A 413 6.96 -12.71 12.67
C TRP A 413 6.80 -11.71 11.53
N ALA A 414 7.86 -11.51 10.77
CA ALA A 414 7.82 -10.65 9.61
C ALA A 414 8.25 -11.38 8.35
N ARG A 415 7.39 -11.43 7.34
CA ARG A 415 7.73 -12.00 6.03
C ARG A 415 8.95 -11.29 5.45
N ALA A 416 9.86 -12.05 4.86
CA ALA A 416 10.99 -11.48 4.12
C ALA A 416 10.47 -10.45 3.10
N GLY A 417 11.07 -9.25 3.13
CA GLY A 417 10.68 -8.14 2.27
C GLY A 417 9.68 -7.16 2.87
N VAL A 418 9.11 -7.45 4.02
CA VAL A 418 8.36 -6.46 4.79
C VAL A 418 9.30 -5.37 5.29
N LEU A 419 8.82 -4.15 5.27
CA LEU A 419 9.49 -2.97 5.81
C LEU A 419 8.81 -2.52 7.10
N LEU A 420 9.61 -2.21 8.08
CA LEU A 420 9.19 -1.67 9.37
C LEU A 420 9.63 -0.22 9.48
N ASN A 421 8.71 0.66 9.85
CA ASN A 421 9.00 2.07 10.14
C ASN A 421 8.56 2.40 11.56
N PRO A 422 9.29 1.92 12.61
CA PRO A 422 8.90 2.01 14.01
C PRO A 422 9.16 3.40 14.60
N HIS A 423 8.60 4.45 14.01
CA HIS A 423 8.80 5.83 14.46
C HIS A 423 7.60 6.72 14.07
N TYR A 424 7.42 7.81 14.83
CA TYR A 424 6.40 8.84 14.59
C TYR A 424 6.99 10.14 13.99
N ARG A 425 8.16 10.07 13.39
CA ARG A 425 8.84 11.25 12.87
C ARG A 425 8.16 11.77 11.61
N ASN A 426 8.17 13.08 11.46
CA ASN A 426 7.44 13.82 10.44
C ASN A 426 5.91 13.80 10.61
N MET A 427 5.43 13.48 11.80
CA MET A 427 4.01 13.45 12.16
C MET A 427 3.67 14.52 13.20
N GLY A 428 4.18 15.74 13.05
CA GLY A 428 3.81 16.87 13.91
C GLY A 428 4.22 16.76 15.39
N ASN A 429 5.40 16.20 15.67
CA ASN A 429 5.90 15.95 17.03
C ASN A 429 5.08 14.93 17.85
N LEU A 430 4.32 14.06 17.20
CA LEU A 430 3.64 12.96 17.87
C LEU A 430 4.65 11.96 18.44
N PHE A 431 4.37 11.48 19.65
CA PHE A 431 5.22 10.50 20.35
C PHE A 431 4.68 9.08 20.26
N GLY A 432 3.45 8.92 19.80
CA GLY A 432 2.77 7.64 19.68
C GLY A 432 2.29 7.07 21.00
N SER A 433 1.60 5.97 20.87
CA SER A 433 0.97 5.24 21.97
C SER A 433 1.23 3.74 21.83
N GLU A 434 0.23 2.89 21.87
CA GLU A 434 0.29 1.43 21.72
C GLU A 434 1.29 0.79 22.69
N TYR A 435 1.42 1.37 23.88
CA TYR A 435 2.30 0.89 24.97
C TYR A 435 3.78 0.72 24.57
N TRP A 436 4.28 1.42 23.55
CA TRP A 436 5.68 1.26 23.12
C TRP A 436 6.68 1.60 24.22
N THR A 437 6.37 2.53 25.12
CA THR A 437 7.22 2.92 26.27
C THR A 437 7.36 1.82 27.30
N TYR A 438 6.46 0.85 27.32
CA TYR A 438 6.53 -0.37 28.13
C TYR A 438 7.13 -1.53 27.32
N LEU A 439 6.55 -1.82 26.13
CA LEU A 439 6.87 -3.00 25.35
C LEU A 439 8.31 -2.99 24.81
N LEU A 440 8.76 -1.86 24.30
CA LEU A 440 10.05 -1.79 23.64
C LEU A 440 11.23 -1.83 24.63
N PRO A 441 11.25 -1.01 25.74
CA PRO A 441 12.29 -1.13 26.75
C PRO A 441 12.34 -2.50 27.44
N ALA A 442 11.21 -3.14 27.66
CA ALA A 442 11.16 -4.50 28.21
C ALA A 442 11.83 -5.53 27.29
N ARG A 443 11.84 -5.27 25.97
CA ARG A 443 12.40 -6.18 24.98
C ARG A 443 13.87 -5.92 24.64
N VAL A 444 14.25 -4.66 24.44
CA VAL A 444 15.57 -4.26 23.91
C VAL A 444 16.36 -3.34 24.85
N GLY A 445 15.86 -3.11 26.05
CA GLY A 445 16.42 -2.13 26.99
C GLY A 445 16.07 -0.67 26.60
N VAL A 446 16.34 0.26 27.50
CA VAL A 446 16.01 1.69 27.30
C VAL A 446 16.80 2.27 26.14
N ASP A 447 18.10 1.99 26.06
CA ASP A 447 18.97 2.53 25.00
C ASP A 447 18.58 1.97 23.62
N GLY A 448 18.30 0.67 23.52
CA GLY A 448 17.82 0.03 22.29
C GLY A 448 16.48 0.60 21.84
N ALA A 449 15.56 0.84 22.77
CA ALA A 449 14.27 1.47 22.47
C ALA A 449 14.45 2.89 21.91
N GLN A 450 15.31 3.69 22.53
CA GLN A 450 15.63 5.03 22.05
C GLN A 450 16.29 5.02 20.67
N GLU A 451 17.19 4.09 20.41
CA GLU A 451 17.83 3.93 19.10
C GLU A 451 16.80 3.63 18.02
N ILE A 452 15.91 2.65 18.25
CA ILE A 452 14.82 2.29 17.32
C ILE A 452 13.96 3.51 17.05
N MET A 453 13.51 4.23 18.07
CA MET A 453 12.64 5.40 17.94
C MET A 453 13.32 6.60 17.27
N ARG A 454 14.65 6.69 17.28
CA ARG A 454 15.43 7.74 16.60
C ARG A 454 15.61 7.48 15.10
N ARG A 455 15.48 6.26 14.66
CA ARG A 455 15.61 5.91 13.23
C ARG A 455 14.53 6.60 12.41
N ARG A 456 14.93 7.05 11.20
CA ARG A 456 14.02 7.72 10.24
C ARG A 456 13.94 6.98 8.92
N LEU A 457 14.75 5.94 8.75
CA LEU A 457 14.85 5.14 7.55
C LEU A 457 14.20 3.79 7.79
N PRO A 458 13.63 3.17 6.76
CA PRO A 458 12.98 1.89 6.87
C PRO A 458 13.95 0.80 7.33
N MET A 459 13.41 -0.14 8.08
CA MET A 459 14.10 -1.31 8.58
C MET A 459 13.57 -2.54 7.85
N SER A 460 14.44 -3.39 7.31
CA SER A 460 14.00 -4.70 6.78
C SER A 460 13.58 -5.63 7.92
N ALA A 461 12.84 -6.70 7.61
CA ALA A 461 12.51 -7.75 8.56
C ALA A 461 13.78 -8.28 9.26
N ALA A 462 14.85 -8.58 8.51
CA ALA A 462 16.13 -9.05 9.09
C ALA A 462 16.77 -8.02 10.02
N ALA A 463 16.73 -6.73 9.68
CA ALA A 463 17.21 -5.66 10.56
C ALA A 463 16.32 -5.52 11.80
N GLY A 464 15.01 -5.77 11.66
CA GLY A 464 14.05 -5.81 12.76
C GLY A 464 14.35 -6.93 13.75
N VAL A 465 14.72 -8.12 13.26
CA VAL A 465 15.18 -9.25 14.08
C VAL A 465 16.48 -8.88 14.82
N ALA A 466 17.46 -8.34 14.09
CA ALA A 466 18.73 -7.92 14.69
C ALA A 466 18.57 -6.83 15.76
N ALA A 467 17.56 -5.95 15.61
CA ALA A 467 17.24 -4.92 16.59
C ALA A 467 16.32 -5.42 17.74
N GLY A 468 15.84 -6.66 17.70
CA GLY A 468 14.92 -7.23 18.68
C GLY A 468 13.48 -6.70 18.57
N LEU A 469 13.13 -5.97 17.50
CA LEU A 469 11.77 -5.47 17.27
C LEU A 469 10.80 -6.58 16.86
N VAL A 470 11.27 -7.55 16.08
CA VAL A 470 10.54 -8.75 15.67
C VAL A 470 11.33 -10.00 16.05
N ASP A 471 10.68 -11.16 16.11
CA ASP A 471 11.28 -12.40 16.59
C ASP A 471 11.83 -13.27 15.44
N ALA A 472 11.18 -13.22 14.26
CA ALA A 472 11.63 -13.95 13.08
C ALA A 472 11.15 -13.30 11.79
#